data_72fd28da7ac45ff81c8fc5b715d1e6a6
#
_entry.id   72fd28da7ac45ff81c8fc5b715d1e6a6
#
_cell.length_a   1.000
_cell.length_b   1.000
_cell.length_c   1.000
_cell.angle_alpha   90.00
_cell.angle_beta   90.00
_cell.angle_gamma   90.00
#
_symmetry.space_group_name_H-M   'P 1'
#
loop_
_entity.id
_entity.type
_entity.pdbx_description
1 polymer ?
#
loop_
_entity_poly.entity_id
_entity_poly.type
_entity_poly.pdbx_seq_one_letter_code
_entity_poly.pdbx_strand_id
1 'polypeptide(L)'
;VSRLEHSLQSATRAHRNGESEEMVVACLLHDIGDELAPMNHSEYAASILKPYVSEKTHWIVEKHGEFQMYYYAHHLGGDKNRRDKYKDHKYYQDTIDFCEKYDQNSFDPKYESLPLEFFKPIVKKIFSRKPYSSLTKN
;
A
#
# COMPACT_ATOMS: atom_id res chain seq x y z
N VAL A 1 14.10 -9.94 3.41
CA VAL A 1 14.26 -8.50 3.17
C VAL A 1 13.81 -7.72 4.39
N SER A 2 14.44 -6.58 4.62
CA SER A 2 14.05 -5.68 5.71
C SER A 2 12.75 -4.96 5.35
N ARG A 3 12.15 -4.28 6.35
CA ARG A 3 10.96 -3.44 6.10
C ARG A 3 11.23 -2.36 5.08
N LEU A 4 12.39 -1.71 5.19
CA LEU A 4 12.78 -0.68 4.23
C LEU A 4 12.93 -1.27 2.83
N GLU A 5 13.59 -2.40 2.70
CA GLU A 5 13.76 -3.08 1.41
C GLU A 5 12.42 -3.46 0.79
N HIS A 6 11.50 -3.99 1.60
CA HIS A 6 10.14 -4.29 1.14
C HIS A 6 9.43 -3.04 0.62
N SER A 7 9.48 -1.96 1.37
CA SER A 7 8.85 -0.69 0.99
C SER A 7 9.45 -0.11 -0.29
N LEU A 8 10.77 -0.12 -0.41
CA LEU A 8 11.44 0.37 -1.62
C LEU A 8 11.12 -0.50 -2.83
N GLN A 9 11.08 -1.81 -2.65
CA GLN A 9 10.73 -2.71 -3.74
C GLN A 9 9.29 -2.51 -4.20
N SER A 10 8.36 -2.40 -3.25
CA SER A 10 6.95 -2.15 -3.54
C SER A 10 6.78 -0.86 -4.36
N ALA A 11 7.36 0.22 -3.91
CA ALA A 11 7.29 1.51 -4.60
C ALA A 11 7.97 1.47 -5.98
N THR A 12 9.09 0.75 -6.07
CA THR A 12 9.82 0.61 -7.35
C THR A 12 8.99 -0.15 -8.38
N ARG A 13 8.35 -1.24 -7.96
CA ARG A 13 7.47 -2.02 -8.85
C ARG A 13 6.30 -1.17 -9.35
N ALA A 14 5.69 -0.39 -8.47
CA ALA A 14 4.59 0.51 -8.84
C ALA A 14 5.07 1.57 -9.83
N HIS A 15 6.21 2.18 -9.57
CA HIS A 15 6.80 3.18 -10.45
C HIS A 15 7.09 2.60 -11.85
N ARG A 16 7.74 1.45 -11.91
CA ARG A 16 8.08 0.79 -13.18
C ARG A 16 6.84 0.31 -13.94
N ASN A 17 5.75 0.06 -13.24
CA ASN A 17 4.48 -0.35 -13.85
C ASN A 17 3.63 0.84 -14.29
N GLY A 18 4.13 2.06 -14.18
CA GLY A 18 3.43 3.26 -14.64
C GLY A 18 2.30 3.73 -13.73
N GLU A 19 2.29 3.33 -12.46
CA GLU A 19 1.28 3.81 -11.52
C GLU A 19 1.44 5.30 -11.24
N SER A 20 0.37 5.93 -10.76
CA SER A 20 0.40 7.33 -10.37
C SER A 20 1.41 7.57 -9.25
N GLU A 21 1.90 8.80 -9.14
CA GLU A 21 2.80 9.17 -8.04
C GLU A 21 2.16 8.93 -6.67
N GLU A 22 0.86 9.17 -6.57
CA GLU A 22 0.10 8.89 -5.35
C GLU A 22 0.16 7.41 -4.98
N MET A 23 -0.01 6.50 -5.95
CA MET A 23 0.07 5.06 -5.71
C MET A 23 1.50 4.64 -5.37
N VAL A 24 2.51 5.23 -6.00
CA VAL A 24 3.91 4.97 -5.68
C VAL A 24 4.19 5.31 -4.21
N VAL A 25 3.71 6.46 -3.74
CA VAL A 25 3.86 6.86 -2.34
C VAL A 25 3.07 5.93 -1.41
N ALA A 26 1.88 5.52 -1.82
CA ALA A 26 1.09 4.56 -1.05
C ALA A 26 1.83 3.23 -0.90
N CYS A 27 2.45 2.73 -1.95
CA CYS A 27 3.26 1.51 -1.90
C CYS A 27 4.45 1.69 -0.95
N LEU A 28 5.13 2.83 -1.01
CA LEU A 28 6.27 3.11 -0.15
C LEU A 28 5.88 3.11 1.33
N LEU A 29 4.70 3.62 1.66
CA LEU A 29 4.27 3.85 3.04
C LEU A 29 3.23 2.87 3.57
N HIS A 30 2.81 1.87 2.78
CA HIS A 30 1.68 1.01 3.17
C HIS A 30 1.89 0.23 4.48
N ASP A 31 3.13 -0.06 4.84
CA ASP A 31 3.48 -0.75 6.08
C ASP A 31 4.08 0.17 7.14
N ILE A 32 4.05 1.49 6.94
CA ILE A 32 4.59 2.41 7.93
C ILE A 32 3.83 2.24 9.25
N GLY A 33 4.58 2.16 10.34
CA GLY A 33 3.98 2.00 11.68
C GLY A 33 3.70 0.56 12.08
N ASP A 34 4.10 -0.43 11.31
CA ASP A 34 3.84 -1.83 11.66
C ASP A 34 4.52 -2.27 12.97
N GLU A 35 5.58 -1.59 13.40
CA GLU A 35 6.17 -1.82 14.71
C GLU A 35 5.37 -1.16 15.83
N LEU A 36 4.76 -0.01 15.57
CA LEU A 36 4.00 0.75 16.56
C LEU A 36 2.58 0.21 16.72
N ALA A 37 2.00 -0.27 15.62
CA ALA A 37 0.61 -0.71 15.58
C ALA A 37 0.48 -2.00 14.76
N PRO A 38 1.10 -3.11 15.23
CA PRO A 38 1.14 -4.34 14.42
C PRO A 38 -0.23 -4.94 14.10
N MET A 39 -1.21 -4.72 14.97
CA MET A 39 -2.54 -5.28 14.76
C MET A 39 -3.42 -4.43 13.85
N ASN A 40 -3.04 -3.19 13.60
CA ASN A 40 -3.83 -2.25 12.80
C ASN A 40 -2.94 -1.30 11.97
N HIS A 41 -1.79 -1.79 11.52
CA HIS A 41 -0.86 -0.97 10.72
C HIS A 41 -1.49 -0.45 9.43
N SER A 42 -2.43 -1.20 8.84
CA SER A 42 -3.13 -0.76 7.63
C SER A 42 -3.94 0.51 7.86
N GLU A 43 -4.66 0.57 8.98
CA GLU A 43 -5.41 1.77 9.37
C GLU A 43 -4.46 2.92 9.69
N TYR A 44 -3.35 2.62 10.37
CA TYR A 44 -2.33 3.62 10.71
C TYR A 44 -1.77 4.28 9.44
N ALA A 45 -1.31 3.48 8.49
CA ALA A 45 -0.76 3.98 7.23
C ALA A 45 -1.82 4.76 6.44
N ALA A 46 -3.04 4.21 6.36
CA ALA A 46 -4.14 4.85 5.65
C ALA A 46 -4.50 6.21 6.26
N SER A 47 -4.45 6.32 7.59
CA SER A 47 -4.74 7.59 8.28
C SER A 47 -3.73 8.69 7.94
N ILE A 48 -2.45 8.32 7.83
CA ILE A 48 -1.41 9.27 7.44
C ILE A 48 -1.63 9.78 6.01
N LEU A 49 -2.05 8.90 5.13
CA LEU A 49 -2.26 9.22 3.71
C LEU A 49 -3.58 9.94 3.44
N LYS A 50 -4.61 9.67 4.25
CA LYS A 50 -5.99 10.10 3.98
C LYS A 50 -6.16 11.54 3.54
N PRO A 51 -5.53 12.54 4.19
CA PRO A 51 -5.74 13.93 3.79
C PRO A 51 -5.19 14.25 2.39
N TYR A 52 -4.29 13.45 1.87
CA TYR A 52 -3.47 13.79 0.70
C TYR A 52 -3.69 12.91 -0.51
N VAL A 53 -4.48 11.84 -0.40
CA VAL A 53 -4.68 10.89 -1.49
C VAL A 53 -6.17 10.75 -1.83
N SER A 54 -6.45 10.14 -2.97
CA SER A 54 -7.82 9.85 -3.40
C SER A 54 -8.49 8.83 -2.46
N GLU A 55 -9.81 8.80 -2.50
CA GLU A 55 -10.61 7.82 -1.77
C GLU A 55 -10.17 6.39 -2.11
N LYS A 56 -9.93 6.13 -3.39
CA LYS A 56 -9.48 4.82 -3.86
C LYS A 56 -8.17 4.41 -3.20
N THR A 57 -7.16 5.27 -3.25
CA THR A 57 -5.84 4.96 -2.68
C THR A 57 -5.95 4.74 -1.17
N HIS A 58 -6.70 5.59 -0.48
CA HIS A 58 -6.94 5.43 0.95
C HIS A 58 -7.58 4.07 1.27
N TRP A 59 -8.63 3.71 0.54
CA TRP A 59 -9.34 2.45 0.75
C TRP A 59 -8.42 1.25 0.56
N ILE A 60 -7.62 1.26 -0.50
CA ILE A 60 -6.68 0.17 -0.80
C ILE A 60 -5.70 -0.03 0.36
N VAL A 61 -5.09 1.04 0.84
CA VAL A 61 -4.14 0.96 1.95
C VAL A 61 -4.84 0.53 3.24
N GLU A 62 -6.01 1.06 3.52
CA GLU A 62 -6.77 0.72 4.74
C GLU A 62 -7.11 -0.76 4.80
N LYS A 63 -7.41 -1.37 3.67
CA LYS A 63 -7.85 -2.76 3.60
C LYS A 63 -6.75 -3.76 3.23
N HIS A 64 -5.55 -3.27 2.89
CA HIS A 64 -4.53 -4.17 2.35
C HIS A 64 -4.17 -5.31 3.31
N GLY A 65 -4.16 -5.08 4.61
CA GLY A 65 -3.85 -6.11 5.58
C GLY A 65 -4.83 -7.29 5.54
N GLU A 66 -6.14 -7.00 5.42
CA GLU A 66 -7.15 -8.05 5.29
C GLU A 66 -7.01 -8.81 3.96
N PHE A 67 -6.73 -8.09 2.88
CA PHE A 67 -6.54 -8.71 1.57
C PHE A 67 -5.27 -9.54 1.53
N GLN A 68 -4.24 -9.12 2.24
CA GLN A 68 -2.97 -9.85 2.32
C GLN A 68 -3.15 -11.18 3.05
N MET A 69 -4.15 -11.33 3.89
CA MET A 69 -4.48 -12.58 4.57
C MET A 69 -4.79 -13.72 3.59
N TYR A 70 -5.16 -13.42 2.36
CA TYR A 70 -5.30 -14.43 1.31
C TYR A 70 -4.05 -15.30 1.20
N TYR A 71 -2.87 -14.71 1.45
CA TYR A 71 -1.59 -15.40 1.33
C TYR A 71 -1.10 -16.00 2.65
N TYR A 72 -1.55 -15.48 3.81
CA TYR A 72 -0.95 -15.81 5.10
C TYR A 72 -1.89 -16.40 6.13
N ALA A 73 -3.20 -16.16 6.03
CA ALA A 73 -4.14 -16.52 7.09
C ALA A 73 -4.11 -18.02 7.43
N HIS A 74 -3.99 -18.88 6.43
CA HIS A 74 -3.97 -20.33 6.65
C HIS A 74 -2.76 -20.79 7.46
N HIS A 75 -1.65 -20.06 7.42
CA HIS A 75 -0.46 -20.35 8.24
C HIS A 75 -0.67 -19.94 9.69
N LEU A 76 -1.63 -19.06 9.96
CA LEU A 76 -1.94 -18.53 11.27
C LEU A 76 -3.24 -19.10 11.85
N GLY A 77 -3.84 -20.08 11.17
CA GLY A 77 -5.11 -20.66 11.59
C GLY A 77 -6.33 -19.81 11.30
N GLY A 78 -6.17 -18.76 10.48
CA GLY A 78 -7.25 -17.84 10.11
C GLY A 78 -7.87 -18.14 8.75
N ASP A 79 -8.85 -17.33 8.37
CA ASP A 79 -9.56 -17.44 7.11
C ASP A 79 -8.88 -16.59 6.03
N LYS A 80 -8.34 -17.24 5.00
CA LYS A 80 -7.70 -16.56 3.88
C LYS A 80 -8.70 -15.79 3.01
N ASN A 81 -9.98 -16.11 3.10
CA ASN A 81 -11.03 -15.52 2.27
C ASN A 81 -11.73 -14.33 2.94
N ARG A 82 -11.11 -13.71 3.93
CA ARG A 82 -11.65 -12.51 4.58
C ARG A 82 -12.00 -11.42 3.60
N ARG A 83 -11.25 -11.30 2.52
CA ARG A 83 -11.48 -10.28 1.48
C ARG A 83 -12.81 -10.46 0.75
N ASP A 84 -13.39 -11.67 0.76
CA ASP A 84 -14.63 -11.97 0.03
C ASP A 84 -15.82 -11.11 0.47
N LYS A 85 -15.80 -10.60 1.71
CA LYS A 85 -16.84 -9.69 2.19
C LYS A 85 -16.87 -8.37 1.41
N TYR A 86 -15.81 -8.04 0.70
CA TYR A 86 -15.69 -6.82 -0.09
C TYR A 86 -15.88 -7.04 -1.59
N LYS A 87 -16.27 -8.24 -2.02
CA LYS A 87 -16.32 -8.61 -3.45
C LYS A 87 -17.18 -7.69 -4.32
N ASP A 88 -18.16 -7.03 -3.74
CA ASP A 88 -19.02 -6.09 -4.46
C ASP A 88 -18.56 -4.63 -4.33
N HIS A 89 -17.48 -4.38 -3.62
CA HIS A 89 -16.96 -3.02 -3.45
C HIS A 89 -16.21 -2.57 -4.72
N LYS A 90 -16.39 -1.29 -5.08
CA LYS A 90 -15.81 -0.74 -6.31
C LYS A 90 -14.29 -0.82 -6.39
N TYR A 91 -13.61 -0.89 -5.25
CA TYR A 91 -12.15 -0.97 -5.20
C TYR A 91 -11.62 -2.37 -4.84
N TYR A 92 -12.49 -3.36 -4.87
CA TYR A 92 -12.12 -4.74 -4.52
C TYR A 92 -11.00 -5.27 -5.42
N GLN A 93 -11.19 -5.18 -6.74
CA GLN A 93 -10.20 -5.69 -7.69
C GLN A 93 -8.89 -4.89 -7.62
N ASP A 94 -8.99 -3.58 -7.46
CA ASP A 94 -7.80 -2.72 -7.32
C ASP A 94 -6.97 -3.14 -6.11
N THR A 95 -7.60 -3.54 -5.02
CA THR A 95 -6.91 -3.95 -3.80
C THR A 95 -6.29 -5.33 -3.96
N ILE A 96 -6.97 -6.24 -4.65
CA ILE A 96 -6.38 -7.55 -5.01
C ILE A 96 -5.12 -7.32 -5.84
N ASP A 97 -5.20 -6.45 -6.85
CA ASP A 97 -4.06 -6.15 -7.72
C ASP A 97 -2.91 -5.52 -6.95
N PHE A 98 -3.20 -4.62 -6.03
CA PHE A 98 -2.20 -4.00 -5.16
C PHE A 98 -1.43 -5.07 -4.38
N CYS A 99 -2.14 -5.96 -3.71
CA CYS A 99 -1.52 -7.00 -2.90
C CYS A 99 -0.67 -7.96 -3.74
N GLU A 100 -1.18 -8.35 -4.90
CA GLU A 100 -0.47 -9.28 -5.78
C GLU A 100 0.76 -8.64 -6.42
N LYS A 101 0.62 -7.42 -6.93
CA LYS A 101 1.67 -6.78 -7.73
C LYS A 101 2.70 -6.02 -6.91
N TYR A 102 2.31 -5.47 -5.76
CA TYR A 102 3.17 -4.53 -5.04
C TYR A 102 3.45 -4.93 -3.60
N ASP A 103 2.67 -5.82 -3.00
CA ASP A 103 2.90 -6.25 -1.63
C ASP A 103 3.46 -7.67 -1.57
N GLN A 104 2.67 -8.65 -1.97
CA GLN A 104 3.05 -10.05 -1.88
C GLN A 104 4.36 -10.39 -2.60
N ASN A 105 4.60 -9.80 -3.74
CA ASN A 105 5.80 -10.09 -4.54
C ASN A 105 7.02 -9.21 -4.21
N SER A 106 6.91 -8.33 -3.22
CA SER A 106 7.96 -7.35 -2.89
C SER A 106 8.88 -7.81 -1.77
N PHE A 107 9.23 -9.11 -1.78
CA PHE A 107 10.14 -9.74 -0.82
C PHE A 107 11.30 -10.44 -1.50
N ASP A 108 11.60 -10.06 -2.75
CA ASP A 108 12.68 -10.67 -3.51
C ASP A 108 14.02 -10.03 -3.12
N PRO A 109 14.94 -10.80 -2.50
CA PRO A 109 16.22 -10.23 -2.05
C PRO A 109 17.15 -9.84 -3.20
N LYS A 110 16.85 -10.27 -4.42
CA LYS A 110 17.65 -9.97 -5.62
C LYS A 110 17.08 -8.83 -6.46
N TYR A 111 15.93 -8.29 -6.07
CA TYR A 111 15.31 -7.21 -6.84
C TYR A 111 16.09 -5.91 -6.67
N GLU A 112 16.39 -5.26 -7.78
CA GLU A 112 17.11 -3.99 -7.78
C GLU A 112 16.14 -2.83 -7.61
N SER A 113 15.87 -2.47 -6.35
CA SER A 113 15.00 -1.36 -6.01
C SER A 113 15.70 -0.03 -6.25
N LEU A 114 14.91 0.99 -6.61
CA LEU A 114 15.41 2.36 -6.61
C LEU A 114 15.67 2.80 -5.18
N PRO A 115 16.63 3.71 -4.96
CA PRO A 115 16.96 4.15 -3.60
C PRO A 115 15.91 5.09 -3.03
N LEU A 116 15.91 5.23 -1.71
CA LEU A 116 14.97 6.12 -1.01
C LEU A 116 15.03 7.55 -1.54
N GLU A 117 16.22 8.02 -1.89
CA GLU A 117 16.43 9.38 -2.44
C GLU A 117 15.63 9.63 -3.71
N PHE A 118 15.38 8.59 -4.49
CA PHE A 118 14.54 8.71 -5.68
C PHE A 118 13.09 9.09 -5.31
N PHE A 119 12.59 8.52 -4.22
CA PHE A 119 11.20 8.70 -3.81
C PHE A 119 10.94 9.94 -2.96
N LYS A 120 11.97 10.50 -2.33
CA LYS A 120 11.81 11.68 -1.45
C LYS A 120 11.09 12.84 -2.12
N PRO A 121 11.46 13.28 -3.34
CA PRO A 121 10.74 14.38 -3.99
C PRO A 121 9.29 14.03 -4.29
N ILE A 122 8.99 12.77 -4.59
CA ILE A 122 7.63 12.31 -4.88
C ILE A 122 6.79 12.36 -3.60
N VAL A 123 7.34 11.87 -2.50
CA VAL A 123 6.69 11.95 -1.17
C VAL A 123 6.41 13.41 -0.81
N LYS A 124 7.39 14.28 -0.97
CA LYS A 124 7.24 15.70 -0.67
C LYS A 124 6.11 16.32 -1.50
N LYS A 125 6.04 15.97 -2.78
CA LYS A 125 5.00 16.47 -3.68
C LYS A 125 3.61 16.07 -3.20
N ILE A 126 3.41 14.80 -2.84
CA ILE A 126 2.11 14.31 -2.39
C ILE A 126 1.70 14.96 -1.07
N PHE A 127 2.62 15.04 -0.10
CA PHE A 127 2.31 15.63 1.21
C PHE A 127 2.29 17.16 1.19
N SER A 128 2.59 17.79 0.06
CA SER A 128 2.43 19.24 -0.13
C SER A 128 1.08 19.62 -0.72
N ARG A 129 0.25 18.64 -1.07
CA ARG A 129 -1.12 18.89 -1.53
C ARG A 129 -1.94 19.54 -0.42
N LYS A 130 -2.94 20.32 -0.81
CA LYS A 130 -3.91 20.86 0.16
C LYS A 130 -4.70 19.71 0.76
N PRO A 131 -4.71 19.55 2.11
CA PRO A 131 -5.43 18.46 2.74
C PRO A 131 -6.92 18.45 2.38
N TYR A 132 -7.47 17.27 2.14
CA TYR A 132 -8.89 17.04 1.83
C TYR A 132 -9.39 17.86 0.64
N SER A 133 -8.53 18.12 -0.33
CA SER A 133 -8.90 18.84 -1.54
C SER A 133 -9.63 17.93 -2.51
N SER A 134 -9.90 18.41 -3.74
CA SER A 134 -10.52 17.64 -4.82
C SER A 134 -9.76 16.36 -5.17
N LEU A 135 -8.58 16.17 -4.61
CA LEU A 135 -7.73 14.98 -4.82
C LEU A 135 -8.35 13.71 -4.28
N THR A 136 -9.36 13.80 -3.41
CA THR A 136 -10.14 12.64 -3.00
C THR A 136 -11.00 12.09 -4.14
N LYS A 137 -11.11 12.83 -5.23
CA LYS A 137 -11.81 12.38 -6.44
C LYS A 137 -10.92 11.44 -7.24
N ASN A 138 -11.49 10.43 -7.74
CA ASN A 138 -10.80 9.44 -8.57
C ASN A 138 -11.22 9.54 -10.02
#